data_854f79f798020d6c40b89a6097892c89
#
_entry.id   854f79f798020d6c40b89a6097892c89
#
_cell.length_a   1.000
_cell.length_b   1.000
_cell.length_c   1.000
_cell.angle_alpha   90.00
_cell.angle_beta   90.00
_cell.angle_gamma   90.00
#
_symmetry.space_group_name_H-M   'P 1'
#
loop_
_entity.id
_entity.type
_entity.pdbx_description
1 polymer ?
#
loop_
_entity_poly.entity_id
_entity_poly.type
_entity_poly.pdbx_seq_one_letter_code
_entity_poly.pdbx_strand_id
1 'polypeptide(L)'
;MEKIIFDKIYNKNCLDGMKLIDKNKIDLIITDPPFAINFKAKKANYNRKDSNVIEGYNEILPEDYYQFSYDWISESNRILKESGSMYIFSGWNNLKDILIAIDNVGLTVVNHIIWKYQFGVVTKNKFVTSHYHCIYVCKNPKKRKFYSFSRYGKNEKSDDGHSLHYRDKEDVWEIKREYWTGEDKTPTKLPAEIIKKILLYSSKKHDIVFDPFLGSGQVAVVGKMLDRHFCGFEIVKEYYNFAQKRLRKNEYRLNKKN
;
A
#
# COMPACT_ATOMS: atom_id res chain seq x y z
N MET A 1 -29.61 3.48 -4.15
CA MET A 1 -28.36 3.38 -3.38
C MET A 1 -27.19 3.83 -4.27
N GLU A 2 -26.34 4.70 -3.76
CA GLU A 2 -25.11 5.12 -4.45
C GLU A 2 -24.23 3.89 -4.69
N LYS A 3 -23.86 3.60 -5.93
CA LYS A 3 -22.94 2.49 -6.26
C LYS A 3 -21.55 3.04 -6.50
N ILE A 4 -20.53 2.32 -6.06
CA ILE A 4 -19.15 2.65 -6.38
C ILE A 4 -18.89 2.39 -7.87
N ILE A 5 -18.32 3.39 -8.52
CA ILE A 5 -17.85 3.32 -9.92
C ILE A 5 -16.33 3.18 -9.87
N PHE A 6 -15.79 2.20 -10.60
CA PHE A 6 -14.33 2.05 -10.71
C PHE A 6 -13.71 3.14 -11.59
N ASP A 7 -12.41 3.27 -11.54
CA ASP A 7 -11.60 4.35 -12.13
C ASP A 7 -11.89 5.73 -11.49
N LYS A 8 -12.35 5.69 -10.25
CA LYS A 8 -12.59 6.86 -9.40
C LYS A 8 -12.05 6.65 -7.98
N ILE A 9 -11.75 7.77 -7.34
CA ILE A 9 -11.46 7.81 -5.91
C ILE A 9 -12.52 8.65 -5.19
N TYR A 10 -12.71 8.40 -3.90
CA TYR A 10 -13.81 8.96 -3.14
C TYR A 10 -13.32 9.59 -1.84
N ASN A 11 -13.82 10.79 -1.51
CA ASN A 11 -13.61 11.38 -0.18
C ASN A 11 -14.66 10.82 0.80
N LYS A 12 -14.31 9.69 1.41
CA LYS A 12 -15.23 8.92 2.26
C LYS A 12 -14.45 8.08 3.27
N ASN A 13 -15.06 7.79 4.41
CA ASN A 13 -14.55 6.76 5.32
C ASN A 13 -14.49 5.41 4.61
N CYS A 14 -13.42 4.64 4.81
CA CYS A 14 -13.22 3.37 4.10
C CYS A 14 -14.29 2.33 4.41
N LEU A 15 -14.73 2.20 5.67
CA LEU A 15 -15.78 1.25 6.06
C LEU A 15 -17.11 1.59 5.39
N ASP A 16 -17.51 2.86 5.39
CA ASP A 16 -18.74 3.29 4.73
C ASP A 16 -18.67 3.15 3.22
N GLY A 17 -17.51 3.42 2.66
CA GLY A 17 -17.27 3.24 1.23
C GLY A 17 -17.28 1.76 0.80
N MET A 18 -16.62 0.88 1.55
CA MET A 18 -16.58 -0.55 1.24
C MET A 18 -17.95 -1.21 1.30
N LYS A 19 -18.85 -0.79 2.20
CA LYS A 19 -20.25 -1.26 2.23
C LYS A 19 -21.00 -1.06 0.91
N LEU A 20 -20.57 -0.10 0.08
CA LEU A 20 -21.16 0.18 -1.24
C LEU A 20 -20.55 -0.67 -2.37
N ILE A 21 -19.54 -1.49 -2.06
CA ILE A 21 -18.93 -2.42 -2.99
C ILE A 21 -19.52 -3.82 -2.76
N ASP A 22 -19.99 -4.45 -3.82
CA ASP A 22 -20.47 -5.83 -3.74
C ASP A 22 -19.35 -6.79 -3.31
N LYS A 23 -19.72 -7.92 -2.68
CA LYS A 23 -18.78 -8.98 -2.34
C LYS A 23 -18.06 -9.52 -3.58
N ASN A 24 -16.81 -9.97 -3.40
CA ASN A 24 -16.00 -10.62 -4.44
C ASN A 24 -15.82 -9.78 -5.72
N LYS A 25 -15.61 -8.48 -5.61
CA LYS A 25 -15.40 -7.56 -6.75
C LYS A 25 -13.94 -7.20 -6.97
N ILE A 26 -13.15 -7.11 -5.92
CA ILE A 26 -11.77 -6.61 -5.96
C ILE A 26 -10.78 -7.74 -6.24
N ASP A 27 -9.87 -7.53 -7.18
CA ASP A 27 -8.82 -8.50 -7.53
C ASP A 27 -7.59 -8.38 -6.63
N LEU A 28 -7.21 -7.15 -6.26
CA LEU A 28 -6.00 -6.88 -5.48
C LEU A 28 -6.21 -5.68 -4.57
N ILE A 29 -5.78 -5.80 -3.32
CA ILE A 29 -5.72 -4.69 -2.37
C ILE A 29 -4.26 -4.40 -2.05
N ILE A 30 -3.86 -3.13 -2.12
CA ILE A 30 -2.53 -2.65 -1.71
C ILE A 30 -2.78 -1.46 -0.79
N THR A 31 -2.33 -1.53 0.46
CA THR A 31 -2.71 -0.51 1.43
C THR A 31 -1.66 -0.27 2.51
N ASP A 32 -1.57 0.99 2.94
CA ASP A 32 -0.73 1.47 4.03
C ASP A 32 -1.64 2.18 5.05
N PRO A 33 -2.28 1.41 5.97
CA PRO A 33 -3.27 1.95 6.90
C PRO A 33 -2.62 2.94 7.89
N PRO A 34 -3.41 3.86 8.48
CA PRO A 34 -2.91 4.76 9.53
C PRO A 34 -2.33 3.95 10.68
N PHE A 35 -1.25 4.47 11.29
CA PHE A 35 -0.58 3.82 12.42
C PHE A 35 -1.06 4.45 13.72
N ALA A 36 -1.20 3.65 14.79
CA ALA A 36 -1.42 4.12 16.14
C ALA A 36 -0.09 4.67 16.72
N ILE A 37 0.37 5.77 16.19
CA ILE A 37 1.58 6.47 16.67
C ILE A 37 1.22 7.91 17.00
N ASN A 38 1.62 8.38 18.19
CA ASN A 38 1.48 9.80 18.53
C ASN A 38 2.39 10.64 17.61
N PHE A 39 1.84 11.05 16.47
CA PHE A 39 2.57 11.79 15.44
C PHE A 39 2.98 13.19 15.90
N LYS A 40 2.18 13.81 16.81
CA LYS A 40 2.49 15.14 17.37
C LYS A 40 3.83 15.14 18.11
N ALA A 41 4.16 14.06 18.83
CA ALA A 41 5.43 13.93 19.54
C ALA A 41 6.63 13.74 18.59
N LYS A 42 6.40 13.36 17.34
CA LYS A 42 7.46 13.07 16.35
C LYS A 42 7.71 14.21 15.36
N LYS A 43 6.85 15.24 15.29
CA LYS A 43 7.06 16.43 14.43
C LYS A 43 8.41 17.11 14.73
N ALA A 44 8.78 17.21 16.00
CA ALA A 44 10.04 17.83 16.45
C ALA A 44 11.30 17.08 15.95
N ASN A 45 11.20 15.78 15.63
CA ASN A 45 12.36 14.97 15.26
C ASN A 45 12.67 14.98 13.75
N TYR A 46 11.84 15.60 12.91
CA TYR A 46 11.99 15.50 11.45
C TYR A 46 12.53 16.74 10.75
N ASN A 47 12.89 17.80 11.46
CA ASN A 47 13.45 19.06 10.89
C ASN A 47 12.71 19.53 9.60
N ARG A 48 11.39 19.35 9.56
CA ARG A 48 10.52 19.71 8.43
C ARG A 48 9.90 21.08 8.71
N LYS A 49 9.99 21.99 7.76
CA LYS A 49 9.24 23.25 7.80
C LYS A 49 7.74 22.90 7.81
N ASP A 50 7.00 23.38 8.81
CA ASP A 50 5.57 23.08 9.01
C ASP A 50 4.69 23.49 7.81
N SER A 51 5.13 24.45 6.98
CA SER A 51 4.41 24.98 5.84
C SER A 51 4.22 24.00 4.65
N ASN A 52 4.90 22.86 4.64
CA ASN A 52 4.93 21.95 3.48
C ASN A 52 4.31 20.57 3.74
N VAL A 53 3.66 20.36 4.88
CA VAL A 53 2.97 19.10 5.22
C VAL A 53 1.47 19.37 5.22
N ILE A 54 0.74 18.68 4.37
CA ILE A 54 -0.72 18.73 4.35
C ILE A 54 -1.23 18.27 5.73
N GLU A 55 -1.99 19.12 6.43
CA GLU A 55 -2.61 18.79 7.72
C GLU A 55 -3.72 17.77 7.54
N GLY A 56 -3.97 16.92 8.54
CA GLY A 56 -5.12 16.03 8.54
C GLY A 56 -4.82 14.55 8.76
N TYR A 57 -3.65 14.21 9.30
CA TYR A 57 -3.38 12.82 9.66
C TYR A 57 -4.34 12.37 10.77
N ASN A 58 -5.22 11.41 10.47
CA ASN A 58 -6.16 10.85 11.42
C ASN A 58 -5.48 9.73 12.21
N GLU A 59 -5.21 9.94 13.48
CA GLU A 59 -4.61 8.94 14.36
C GLU A 59 -5.69 8.05 14.97
N ILE A 60 -5.41 6.74 14.98
CA ILE A 60 -6.19 5.76 15.74
C ILE A 60 -5.53 5.59 17.10
N LEU A 61 -6.30 5.55 18.17
CA LEU A 61 -5.75 5.31 19.50
C LEU A 61 -5.17 3.88 19.58
N PRO A 62 -4.05 3.67 20.31
CA PRO A 62 -3.44 2.34 20.42
C PRO A 62 -4.40 1.27 20.95
N GLU A 63 -5.27 1.60 21.91
CA GLU A 63 -6.28 0.73 22.47
C GLU A 63 -7.35 0.28 21.46
N ASP A 64 -7.67 1.14 20.49
CA ASP A 64 -8.69 0.88 19.48
C ASP A 64 -8.11 0.22 18.22
N TYR A 65 -6.78 0.13 18.11
CA TYR A 65 -6.12 -0.23 16.85
C TYR A 65 -6.43 -1.65 16.37
N TYR A 66 -6.58 -2.60 17.30
CA TYR A 66 -7.00 -3.96 16.95
C TYR A 66 -8.40 -3.97 16.35
N GLN A 67 -9.39 -3.34 16.99
CA GLN A 67 -10.77 -3.32 16.49
C GLN A 67 -10.85 -2.60 15.15
N PHE A 68 -10.19 -1.47 15.03
CA PHE A 68 -10.05 -0.75 13.76
C PHE A 68 -9.49 -1.67 12.65
N SER A 69 -8.40 -2.40 12.96
CA SER A 69 -7.76 -3.30 12.00
C SER A 69 -8.67 -4.46 11.61
N TYR A 70 -9.35 -5.07 12.58
CA TYR A 70 -10.31 -6.14 12.34
C TYR A 70 -11.45 -5.70 11.41
N ASP A 71 -12.03 -4.53 11.65
CA ASP A 71 -13.18 -4.03 10.89
C ASP A 71 -12.84 -3.81 9.42
N TRP A 72 -11.74 -3.09 9.12
CA TRP A 72 -11.39 -2.81 7.72
C TRP A 72 -10.81 -4.04 7.01
N ILE A 73 -10.11 -4.95 7.69
CA ILE A 73 -9.62 -6.21 7.11
C ILE A 73 -10.80 -7.14 6.81
N SER A 74 -11.79 -7.21 7.69
CA SER A 74 -13.01 -8.00 7.49
C SER A 74 -13.80 -7.51 6.26
N GLU A 75 -14.04 -6.21 6.14
CA GLU A 75 -14.71 -5.63 4.96
C GLU A 75 -13.87 -5.81 3.69
N SER A 76 -12.54 -5.67 3.79
CA SER A 76 -11.62 -5.96 2.68
C SER A 76 -11.73 -7.42 2.23
N ASN A 77 -11.78 -8.37 3.17
CA ASN A 77 -12.01 -9.78 2.85
C ASN A 77 -13.35 -10.02 2.16
N ARG A 78 -14.43 -9.35 2.61
CA ARG A 78 -15.75 -9.47 1.98
C ARG A 78 -15.74 -9.06 0.50
N ILE A 79 -15.12 -7.93 0.18
CA ILE A 79 -15.07 -7.40 -1.20
C ILE A 79 -14.02 -8.08 -2.07
N LEU A 80 -13.00 -8.71 -1.47
CA LEU A 80 -11.93 -9.40 -2.18
C LEU A 80 -12.44 -10.68 -2.85
N LYS A 81 -12.07 -10.91 -4.12
CA LYS A 81 -12.37 -12.14 -4.86
C LYS A 81 -11.70 -13.35 -4.21
N GLU A 82 -12.23 -14.54 -4.46
CA GLU A 82 -11.59 -15.81 -4.05
C GLU A 82 -10.16 -15.97 -4.58
N SER A 83 -9.88 -15.45 -5.77
CA SER A 83 -8.54 -15.42 -6.37
C SER A 83 -7.72 -14.18 -5.98
N GLY A 84 -8.27 -13.32 -5.15
CA GLY A 84 -7.68 -12.04 -4.78
C GLY A 84 -6.63 -12.14 -3.69
N SER A 85 -5.81 -11.12 -3.65
CA SER A 85 -4.72 -10.98 -2.67
C SER A 85 -4.72 -9.57 -2.08
N MET A 86 -4.11 -9.44 -0.89
CA MET A 86 -3.95 -8.16 -0.22
C MET A 86 -2.53 -8.00 0.31
N TYR A 87 -1.96 -6.80 0.15
CA TYR A 87 -0.66 -6.40 0.67
C TYR A 87 -0.86 -5.26 1.66
N ILE A 88 -0.56 -5.53 2.92
CA ILE A 88 -0.77 -4.61 4.05
C ILE A 88 0.59 -4.13 4.54
N PHE A 89 0.88 -2.84 4.36
CA PHE A 89 2.08 -2.23 4.92
C PHE A 89 1.86 -1.85 6.38
N SER A 90 2.86 -2.05 7.21
CA SER A 90 2.79 -1.77 8.65
C SER A 90 4.14 -1.39 9.23
N GLY A 91 4.11 -0.47 10.17
CA GLY A 91 5.20 -0.30 11.12
C GLY A 91 5.22 -1.45 12.13
N TRP A 92 6.38 -1.68 12.72
CA TRP A 92 6.57 -2.76 13.69
C TRP A 92 5.63 -2.65 14.93
N ASN A 93 5.31 -1.43 15.36
CA ASN A 93 4.47 -1.19 16.54
C ASN A 93 3.04 -1.72 16.41
N ASN A 94 2.52 -1.76 15.19
CA ASN A 94 1.14 -2.14 14.89
C ASN A 94 1.02 -3.54 14.27
N LEU A 95 2.15 -4.18 14.02
CA LEU A 95 2.20 -5.47 13.33
C LEU A 95 1.41 -6.57 14.06
N LYS A 96 1.50 -6.58 15.39
CA LYS A 96 0.78 -7.54 16.24
C LYS A 96 -0.73 -7.50 15.98
N ASP A 97 -1.32 -6.30 16.04
CA ASP A 97 -2.78 -6.15 15.93
C ASP A 97 -3.28 -6.49 14.51
N ILE A 98 -2.49 -6.14 13.50
CA ILE A 98 -2.78 -6.52 12.11
C ILE A 98 -2.72 -8.05 11.94
N LEU A 99 -1.71 -8.73 12.47
CA LEU A 99 -1.58 -10.19 12.35
C LEU A 99 -2.72 -10.91 13.06
N ILE A 100 -3.11 -10.48 14.27
CA ILE A 100 -4.26 -11.03 14.99
C ILE A 100 -5.56 -10.80 14.21
N ALA A 101 -5.75 -9.62 13.63
CA ALA A 101 -6.93 -9.31 12.82
C ALA A 101 -6.99 -10.17 11.55
N ILE A 102 -5.86 -10.38 10.85
CA ILE A 102 -5.75 -11.27 9.69
C ILE A 102 -6.19 -12.70 10.05
N ASP A 103 -5.68 -13.22 11.17
CA ASP A 103 -5.97 -14.58 11.63
C ASP A 103 -7.45 -14.74 11.99
N ASN A 104 -8.01 -13.79 12.74
CA ASN A 104 -9.42 -13.80 13.14
C ASN A 104 -10.41 -13.63 11.96
N VAL A 105 -10.00 -12.94 10.89
CA VAL A 105 -10.79 -12.83 9.65
C VAL A 105 -10.68 -14.07 8.77
N GLY A 106 -9.70 -14.94 9.04
CA GLY A 106 -9.48 -16.20 8.31
C GLY A 106 -8.77 -16.00 6.95
N LEU A 107 -7.98 -14.95 6.80
CA LEU A 107 -7.11 -14.78 5.64
C LEU A 107 -5.83 -15.61 5.79
N THR A 108 -5.31 -16.13 4.68
CA THR A 108 -4.06 -16.90 4.69
C THR A 108 -2.87 -15.97 4.46
N VAL A 109 -1.93 -15.93 5.41
CA VAL A 109 -0.63 -15.26 5.22
C VAL A 109 0.21 -16.08 4.25
N VAL A 110 0.67 -15.44 3.17
CA VAL A 110 1.52 -16.03 2.14
C VAL A 110 2.99 -15.73 2.39
N ASN A 111 3.32 -14.46 2.61
CA ASN A 111 4.67 -14.00 2.96
C ASN A 111 4.61 -12.84 3.96
N HIS A 112 5.61 -12.79 4.82
CA HIS A 112 5.98 -11.59 5.54
C HIS A 112 7.17 -10.94 4.80
N ILE A 113 6.89 -9.87 4.08
CA ILE A 113 7.86 -9.16 3.24
C ILE A 113 8.47 -8.02 4.04
N ILE A 114 9.78 -7.84 3.93
CA ILE A 114 10.52 -6.73 4.51
C ILE A 114 10.88 -5.74 3.40
N TRP A 115 10.28 -4.55 3.45
CA TRP A 115 10.75 -3.46 2.60
C TRP A 115 11.88 -2.70 3.30
N LYS A 116 13.11 -2.96 2.89
CA LYS A 116 14.31 -2.27 3.35
C LYS A 116 14.55 -1.01 2.51
N TYR A 117 14.69 0.12 3.17
CA TYR A 117 15.00 1.39 2.53
C TYR A 117 16.39 1.91 2.95
N GLN A 118 16.91 2.90 2.20
CA GLN A 118 18.33 3.28 2.27
C GLN A 118 18.79 3.91 3.59
N PHE A 119 17.90 4.51 4.39
CA PHE A 119 18.24 5.07 5.70
C PHE A 119 17.02 5.26 6.61
N GLY A 120 17.27 5.28 7.91
CA GLY A 120 16.31 5.66 8.95
C GLY A 120 16.76 6.90 9.71
N VAL A 121 15.95 7.36 10.65
CA VAL A 121 16.31 8.48 11.54
C VAL A 121 17.34 7.99 12.56
N VAL A 122 18.49 8.66 12.62
CA VAL A 122 19.54 8.35 13.60
C VAL A 122 19.02 8.49 15.02
N THR A 123 19.33 7.51 15.85
CA THR A 123 18.93 7.46 17.27
C THR A 123 20.17 7.26 18.15
N LYS A 124 20.12 7.81 19.38
CA LYS A 124 21.27 7.73 20.32
C LYS A 124 21.32 6.40 21.08
N ASN A 125 20.17 5.83 21.44
CA ASN A 125 20.06 4.76 22.44
C ASN A 125 19.38 3.48 21.91
N LYS A 126 19.18 3.34 20.60
CA LYS A 126 18.59 2.15 19.97
C LYS A 126 19.04 2.03 18.52
N PHE A 127 18.84 0.87 17.93
CA PHE A 127 19.08 0.67 16.51
C PHE A 127 18.15 1.53 15.63
N VAL A 128 18.66 1.95 14.49
CA VAL A 128 17.93 2.75 13.51
C VAL A 128 16.94 1.84 12.76
N THR A 129 15.66 2.20 12.78
CA THR A 129 14.65 1.50 11.96
C THR A 129 14.87 1.85 10.49
N SER A 130 15.15 0.85 9.67
CA SER A 130 15.48 0.99 8.25
C SER A 130 14.58 0.15 7.32
N HIS A 131 13.47 -0.36 7.85
CA HIS A 131 12.52 -1.18 7.08
C HIS A 131 11.08 -0.96 7.51
N TYR A 132 10.15 -1.36 6.63
CA TYR A 132 8.74 -1.59 6.91
C TYR A 132 8.39 -3.06 6.68
N HIS A 133 7.33 -3.48 7.33
CA HIS A 133 6.69 -4.78 7.12
C HIS A 133 5.64 -4.65 6.01
N CYS A 134 5.51 -5.68 5.18
CA CYS A 134 4.41 -5.83 4.24
C CYS A 134 3.89 -7.26 4.34
N ILE A 135 2.66 -7.41 4.83
CA ILE A 135 2.04 -8.72 4.98
C ILE A 135 1.27 -9.04 3.72
N TYR A 136 1.73 -10.04 2.98
CA TYR A 136 1.06 -10.58 1.82
C TYR A 136 0.08 -11.67 2.24
N VAL A 137 -1.20 -11.43 2.03
CA VAL A 137 -2.28 -12.36 2.37
C VAL A 137 -3.15 -12.66 1.16
N CYS A 138 -3.87 -13.77 1.20
CA CYS A 138 -4.86 -14.11 0.19
C CYS A 138 -6.10 -14.74 0.84
N LYS A 139 -7.22 -14.67 0.11
CA LYS A 139 -8.48 -15.29 0.54
C LYS A 139 -8.45 -16.80 0.37
N ASN A 140 -7.93 -17.29 -0.74
CA ASN A 140 -7.83 -18.72 -1.03
C ASN A 140 -6.45 -19.04 -1.67
N PRO A 141 -5.55 -19.72 -0.97
CA PRO A 141 -4.19 -19.98 -1.46
C PRO A 141 -4.16 -20.85 -2.73
N LYS A 142 -5.18 -21.69 -2.97
CA LYS A 142 -5.27 -22.52 -4.18
C LYS A 142 -5.76 -21.75 -5.42
N LYS A 143 -6.47 -20.62 -5.22
CA LYS A 143 -7.05 -19.83 -6.31
C LYS A 143 -6.30 -18.52 -6.56
N ARG A 144 -5.40 -18.10 -5.65
CA ARG A 144 -4.71 -16.81 -5.75
C ARG A 144 -3.92 -16.67 -7.03
N LYS A 145 -3.92 -15.45 -7.58
CA LYS A 145 -3.13 -15.09 -8.76
C LYS A 145 -1.68 -14.81 -8.34
N PHE A 146 -0.72 -15.41 -9.05
CA PHE A 146 0.70 -15.05 -8.94
C PHE A 146 1.41 -15.35 -10.26
N TYR A 147 1.90 -14.29 -10.93
CA TYR A 147 2.48 -14.34 -12.27
C TYR A 147 4.01 -14.34 -12.19
N SER A 148 4.61 -15.51 -11.97
CA SER A 148 6.03 -15.69 -11.65
C SER A 148 7.00 -15.06 -12.66
N PHE A 149 6.62 -14.93 -13.93
CA PHE A 149 7.49 -14.43 -15.01
C PHE A 149 7.07 -13.05 -15.53
N SER A 150 6.31 -12.27 -14.75
CA SER A 150 5.78 -10.97 -15.20
C SER A 150 6.81 -9.84 -15.25
N ARG A 151 7.95 -9.99 -14.56
CA ARG A 151 9.04 -9.00 -14.53
C ARG A 151 10.31 -9.48 -15.23
N TYR A 152 10.67 -10.71 -14.99
CA TYR A 152 11.88 -11.33 -15.54
C TYR A 152 11.58 -12.73 -16.06
N GLY A 153 12.15 -13.09 -17.21
CA GLY A 153 12.08 -14.42 -17.76
C GLY A 153 12.92 -15.44 -16.98
N LYS A 154 12.70 -16.72 -17.24
CA LYS A 154 13.36 -17.82 -16.53
C LYS A 154 14.89 -17.77 -16.62
N ASN A 155 15.42 -17.33 -17.76
CA ASN A 155 16.85 -17.39 -18.09
C ASN A 155 17.56 -16.03 -17.95
N GLU A 156 16.84 -14.97 -17.54
CA GLU A 156 17.45 -13.66 -17.38
C GLU A 156 18.40 -13.63 -16.18
N LYS A 157 19.60 -13.13 -16.42
CA LYS A 157 20.67 -13.02 -15.42
C LYS A 157 21.14 -11.58 -15.30
N SER A 158 21.59 -11.22 -14.12
CA SER A 158 22.34 -9.99 -13.86
C SER A 158 23.79 -10.11 -14.33
N ASP A 159 24.52 -9.00 -14.37
CA ASP A 159 25.92 -8.95 -14.82
C ASP A 159 26.84 -9.87 -13.99
N ASP A 160 26.50 -10.12 -12.72
CA ASP A 160 27.20 -11.04 -11.83
C ASP A 160 26.77 -12.52 -11.99
N GLY A 161 25.95 -12.83 -12.99
CA GLY A 161 25.50 -14.19 -13.36
C GLY A 161 24.35 -14.75 -12.53
N HIS A 162 23.83 -14.01 -11.54
CA HIS A 162 22.69 -14.44 -10.71
C HIS A 162 21.36 -14.33 -11.46
N SER A 163 20.42 -15.21 -11.14
CA SER A 163 19.07 -15.17 -11.71
C SER A 163 18.30 -13.93 -11.25
N LEU A 164 17.96 -13.04 -12.19
CA LEU A 164 17.12 -11.88 -11.92
C LEU A 164 15.73 -12.29 -11.44
N HIS A 165 15.18 -13.35 -12.04
CA HIS A 165 13.89 -13.92 -11.67
C HIS A 165 13.84 -14.42 -10.21
N TYR A 166 14.91 -15.04 -9.72
CA TYR A 166 15.01 -15.48 -8.33
C TYR A 166 15.14 -14.29 -7.38
N ARG A 167 16.12 -13.41 -7.60
CA ARG A 167 16.38 -12.22 -6.76
C ARG A 167 15.17 -11.30 -6.65
N ASP A 168 14.43 -11.10 -7.73
CA ASP A 168 13.25 -10.23 -7.70
C ASP A 168 12.10 -10.83 -6.88
N LYS A 169 12.09 -12.14 -6.61
CA LYS A 169 11.07 -12.81 -5.79
C LYS A 169 11.47 -13.02 -4.33
N GLU A 170 12.66 -12.61 -3.93
CA GLU A 170 13.01 -12.59 -2.51
C GLU A 170 12.03 -11.71 -1.73
N ASP A 171 11.80 -12.05 -0.46
CA ASP A 171 10.87 -11.34 0.41
C ASP A 171 11.51 -10.17 1.18
N VAL A 172 12.79 -9.91 0.98
CA VAL A 172 13.47 -8.68 1.39
C VAL A 172 13.63 -7.77 0.18
N TRP A 173 12.83 -6.70 0.15
CA TRP A 173 12.81 -5.76 -0.98
C TRP A 173 13.69 -4.54 -0.69
N GLU A 174 14.84 -4.45 -1.33
CA GLU A 174 15.71 -3.27 -1.27
C GLU A 174 15.27 -2.22 -2.29
N ILE A 175 14.24 -1.45 -1.93
CA ILE A 175 13.67 -0.42 -2.79
C ILE A 175 13.81 0.94 -2.10
N LYS A 176 14.43 1.92 -2.79
CA LYS A 176 14.63 3.27 -2.26
C LYS A 176 13.31 3.97 -2.01
N ARG A 177 13.25 4.76 -0.93
CA ARG A 177 12.15 5.68 -0.70
C ARG A 177 12.06 6.70 -1.83
N GLU A 178 10.85 7.03 -2.21
CA GLU A 178 10.54 8.10 -3.13
C GLU A 178 10.24 9.39 -2.37
N TYR A 179 10.87 10.48 -2.78
CA TYR A 179 10.63 11.80 -2.20
C TYR A 179 9.81 12.65 -3.17
N TRP A 180 9.03 13.56 -2.59
CA TRP A 180 8.31 14.55 -3.36
C TRP A 180 9.28 15.62 -3.88
N THR A 181 9.17 15.96 -5.17
CA THR A 181 9.96 17.02 -5.80
C THR A 181 9.20 18.35 -5.91
N GLY A 182 7.92 18.39 -5.54
CA GLY A 182 7.03 19.56 -5.58
C GLY A 182 6.80 20.22 -4.22
N GLU A 183 6.01 21.30 -4.23
CA GLU A 183 5.64 22.05 -3.02
C GLU A 183 4.64 21.31 -2.15
N ASP A 184 3.63 20.65 -2.76
CA ASP A 184 2.63 19.85 -2.03
C ASP A 184 3.20 18.47 -1.67
N LYS A 185 3.19 18.12 -0.39
CA LYS A 185 3.76 16.86 0.12
C LYS A 185 2.80 16.18 1.07
N THR A 186 2.57 14.90 0.87
CA THR A 186 2.01 14.05 1.91
C THR A 186 3.14 13.53 2.81
N PRO A 187 2.87 13.24 4.11
CA PRO A 187 3.92 12.83 5.06
C PRO A 187 4.66 11.56 4.63
N THR A 188 3.92 10.63 4.04
CA THR A 188 4.42 9.31 3.60
C THR A 188 3.84 8.96 2.24
N LYS A 189 4.59 8.17 1.48
CA LYS A 189 4.10 7.57 0.24
C LYS A 189 4.85 6.27 -0.03
N LEU A 190 4.15 5.25 -0.43
CA LEU A 190 4.78 4.04 -0.94
C LEU A 190 5.48 4.34 -2.27
N PRO A 191 6.72 3.87 -2.48
CA PRO A 191 7.37 3.98 -3.78
C PRO A 191 6.57 3.31 -4.89
N ALA A 192 6.51 3.94 -6.05
CA ALA A 192 5.82 3.37 -7.20
C ALA A 192 6.40 2.04 -7.65
N GLU A 193 7.71 1.84 -7.48
CA GLU A 193 8.36 0.56 -7.81
C GLU A 193 7.83 -0.59 -6.98
N ILE A 194 7.51 -0.37 -5.69
CA ILE A 194 6.85 -1.36 -4.83
C ILE A 194 5.47 -1.71 -5.40
N ILE A 195 4.66 -0.70 -5.68
CA ILE A 195 3.31 -0.90 -6.20
C ILE A 195 3.35 -1.59 -7.56
N LYS A 196 4.25 -1.16 -8.46
CA LYS A 196 4.48 -1.79 -9.75
C LYS A 196 4.85 -3.27 -9.61
N LYS A 197 5.79 -3.59 -8.69
CA LYS A 197 6.18 -4.97 -8.39
C LYS A 197 4.98 -5.82 -7.98
N ILE A 198 4.20 -5.35 -7.00
CA ILE A 198 2.99 -6.04 -6.53
C ILE A 198 1.98 -6.23 -7.67
N LEU A 199 1.69 -5.15 -8.43
CA LEU A 199 0.73 -5.21 -9.54
C LEU A 199 1.11 -6.24 -10.60
N LEU A 200 2.40 -6.30 -10.96
CA LEU A 200 2.88 -7.23 -11.99
C LEU A 200 2.82 -8.68 -11.53
N TYR A 201 3.13 -8.97 -10.26
CA TYR A 201 3.06 -10.34 -9.74
C TYR A 201 1.65 -10.80 -9.39
N SER A 202 0.76 -9.90 -8.91
CA SER A 202 -0.52 -10.30 -8.32
C SER A 202 -1.77 -9.80 -9.04
N SER A 203 -1.61 -9.15 -10.18
CA SER A 203 -2.72 -8.73 -11.05
C SER A 203 -2.34 -8.72 -12.53
N LYS A 204 -3.34 -8.70 -13.40
CA LYS A 204 -3.18 -8.47 -14.84
C LYS A 204 -3.92 -7.21 -15.28
N LYS A 205 -3.76 -6.80 -16.54
CA LYS A 205 -4.50 -5.68 -17.13
C LYS A 205 -6.00 -5.88 -16.91
N HIS A 206 -6.70 -4.78 -16.61
CA HIS A 206 -8.14 -4.71 -16.34
C HIS A 206 -8.61 -5.38 -15.04
N ASP A 207 -7.71 -5.95 -14.22
CA ASP A 207 -8.05 -6.33 -12.85
C ASP A 207 -8.30 -5.05 -12.01
N ILE A 208 -9.17 -5.16 -11.01
CA ILE A 208 -9.54 -4.04 -10.14
C ILE A 208 -8.61 -4.02 -8.92
N VAL A 209 -7.88 -2.91 -8.76
CA VAL A 209 -6.98 -2.64 -7.63
C VAL A 209 -7.64 -1.65 -6.69
N PHE A 210 -7.55 -1.91 -5.40
CA PHE A 210 -8.22 -1.13 -4.38
C PHE A 210 -7.28 -0.72 -3.25
N ASP A 211 -7.48 0.50 -2.74
CA ASP A 211 -6.79 1.01 -1.55
C ASP A 211 -7.78 1.68 -0.60
N PRO A 212 -8.10 1.08 0.57
CA PRO A 212 -9.01 1.67 1.55
C PRO A 212 -8.47 2.94 2.21
N PHE A 213 -7.13 3.16 2.20
CA PHE A 213 -6.45 4.30 2.83
C PHE A 213 -5.58 5.02 1.81
N LEU A 214 -6.21 5.61 0.81
CA LEU A 214 -5.60 6.04 -0.45
C LEU A 214 -4.46 7.06 -0.29
N GLY A 215 -4.51 7.92 0.73
CA GLY A 215 -3.50 8.95 0.98
C GLY A 215 -3.21 9.81 -0.25
N SER A 216 -1.98 9.73 -0.73
CA SER A 216 -1.53 10.46 -1.91
C SER A 216 -2.07 9.93 -3.25
N GLY A 217 -2.83 8.85 -3.26
CA GLY A 217 -3.36 8.22 -4.47
C GLY A 217 -2.35 7.37 -5.24
N GLN A 218 -1.25 6.97 -4.62
CA GLN A 218 -0.15 6.30 -5.32
C GLN A 218 -0.59 4.98 -5.97
N VAL A 219 -1.38 4.17 -5.27
CA VAL A 219 -1.90 2.89 -5.78
C VAL A 219 -2.79 3.12 -7.01
N ALA A 220 -3.70 4.10 -6.96
CA ALA A 220 -4.57 4.43 -8.08
C ALA A 220 -3.80 4.96 -9.30
N VAL A 221 -2.80 5.83 -9.08
CA VAL A 221 -1.96 6.38 -10.15
C VAL A 221 -1.17 5.28 -10.86
N VAL A 222 -0.48 4.42 -10.12
CA VAL A 222 0.33 3.33 -10.70
C VAL A 222 -0.58 2.25 -11.33
N GLY A 223 -1.74 1.96 -10.71
CA GLY A 223 -2.75 1.09 -11.27
C GLY A 223 -3.21 1.56 -12.65
N LYS A 224 -3.62 2.83 -12.76
CA LYS A 224 -3.99 3.47 -14.02
C LYS A 224 -2.89 3.39 -15.08
N MET A 225 -1.63 3.66 -14.71
CA MET A 225 -0.49 3.62 -15.63
C MET A 225 -0.21 2.22 -16.19
N LEU A 226 -0.61 1.19 -15.48
CA LEU A 226 -0.42 -0.22 -15.87
C LEU A 226 -1.70 -0.89 -16.37
N ASP A 227 -2.69 -0.10 -16.81
CA ASP A 227 -3.97 -0.58 -17.35
C ASP A 227 -4.79 -1.43 -16.36
N ARG A 228 -4.74 -1.11 -15.04
CA ARG A 228 -5.64 -1.67 -14.05
C ARG A 228 -6.77 -0.70 -13.79
N HIS A 229 -7.98 -1.22 -13.56
CA HIS A 229 -9.03 -0.45 -12.94
C HIS A 229 -8.67 -0.17 -11.48
N PHE A 230 -9.10 0.95 -10.95
CA PHE A 230 -8.77 1.33 -9.58
C PHE A 230 -9.98 1.88 -8.83
N CYS A 231 -9.92 1.80 -7.52
CA CYS A 231 -10.81 2.50 -6.60
C CYS A 231 -10.09 2.72 -5.28
N GLY A 232 -10.51 3.70 -4.52
CA GLY A 232 -9.97 3.93 -3.19
C GLY A 232 -10.68 5.04 -2.44
N PHE A 233 -10.48 5.03 -1.12
CA PHE A 233 -11.09 5.98 -0.21
C PHE A 233 -10.04 6.81 0.52
N GLU A 234 -10.34 8.09 0.72
CA GLU A 234 -9.53 9.00 1.51
C GLU A 234 -10.47 9.90 2.32
N ILE A 235 -10.33 9.85 3.63
CA ILE A 235 -11.21 10.61 4.54
C ILE A 235 -10.78 12.08 4.62
N VAL A 236 -9.47 12.36 4.51
CA VAL A 236 -8.92 13.71 4.58
C VAL A 236 -9.10 14.41 3.23
N LYS A 237 -9.86 15.50 3.23
CA LYS A 237 -10.22 16.23 2.00
C LYS A 237 -9.03 16.74 1.22
N GLU A 238 -8.01 17.21 1.91
CA GLU A 238 -6.78 17.75 1.33
C GLU A 238 -5.99 16.65 0.59
N TYR A 239 -5.85 15.47 1.18
CA TYR A 239 -5.20 14.31 0.55
C TYR A 239 -6.00 13.81 -0.64
N TYR A 240 -7.33 13.74 -0.51
CA TYR A 240 -8.21 13.42 -1.63
C TYR A 240 -8.04 14.39 -2.80
N ASN A 241 -8.05 15.71 -2.56
CA ASN A 241 -7.85 16.72 -3.60
C ASN A 241 -6.47 16.58 -4.26
N PHE A 242 -5.44 16.30 -3.46
CA PHE A 242 -4.09 16.05 -3.97
C PHE A 242 -4.03 14.79 -4.86
N ALA A 243 -4.63 13.69 -4.42
CA ALA A 243 -4.72 12.46 -5.21
C ALA A 243 -5.49 12.67 -6.53
N GLN A 244 -6.60 13.42 -6.50
CA GLN A 244 -7.37 13.79 -7.69
C GLN A 244 -6.52 14.58 -8.70
N LYS A 245 -5.75 15.59 -8.23
CA LYS A 245 -4.84 16.39 -9.06
C LYS A 245 -3.79 15.49 -9.75
N ARG A 246 -3.22 14.53 -9.01
CA ARG A 246 -2.24 13.57 -9.54
C ARG A 246 -2.84 12.66 -10.61
N LEU A 247 -4.02 12.12 -10.39
CA LEU A 247 -4.71 11.25 -11.35
C LEU A 247 -5.05 11.98 -12.67
N ARG A 248 -5.39 13.28 -12.61
CA ARG A 248 -5.67 14.11 -13.80
C ARG A 248 -4.40 14.42 -14.59
N LYS A 249 -3.31 14.72 -13.93
CA LYS A 249 -2.06 15.18 -14.59
C LYS A 249 -1.20 14.06 -15.14
N ASN A 250 -1.46 12.78 -14.82
CA ASN A 250 -0.55 11.66 -15.08
C ASN A 250 0.89 11.95 -14.59
N GLU A 251 1.04 12.69 -13.49
CA GLU A 251 2.31 13.25 -12.98
C GLU A 251 3.31 12.19 -12.51
N TYR A 252 2.94 10.89 -12.55
CA TYR A 252 3.86 9.84 -12.19
C TYR A 252 4.70 9.43 -13.41
N ARG A 253 5.86 10.04 -13.56
CA ARG A 253 6.93 9.48 -14.41
C ARG A 253 7.63 8.37 -13.59
N LEU A 254 7.36 7.11 -13.90
CA LEU A 254 8.28 6.02 -13.53
C LEU A 254 9.64 6.45 -14.07
N ASN A 255 10.61 6.71 -13.18
CA ASN A 255 11.98 6.94 -13.62
C ASN A 255 12.35 5.77 -14.53
N LYS A 256 12.34 6.02 -15.83
CA LYS A 256 12.99 5.13 -16.79
C LYS A 256 14.45 5.15 -16.37
N LYS A 257 14.93 4.10 -15.73
CA LYS A 257 16.33 3.82 -15.71
C LYS A 257 16.71 3.53 -17.16
N ASN A 258 17.49 4.43 -17.70
CA ASN A 258 18.32 4.14 -18.86
C ASN A 258 19.29 3.03 -18.49
#